data_5c19fb8fdbdfff58a6d0948cefd607b5
#
_entry.id   5c19fb8fdbdfff58a6d0948cefd607b5
#
_cell.length_a   1.000
_cell.length_b   1.000
_cell.length_c   1.000
_cell.angle_alpha   90.00
_cell.angle_beta   90.00
_cell.angle_gamma   90.00
#
_symmetry.space_group_name_H-M   'P 1'
#
loop_
_entity.id
_entity.type
_entity.pdbx_description
1 polymer ?
#
loop_
_entity_poly.entity_id
_entity_poly.type
_entity_poly.pdbx_seq_one_letter_code
_entity_poly.pdbx_strand_id
1 'polypeptide(L)'
;GPSLPPAMAHSNVVPPPRHGRNAGVAFDPSWIEDCRINLSASERRVATLPGRRTVKKDAQAAWLLKAVTCMDLTTLAGDDTAGRVRRLCAKAMRPVRADLLESLGMGERGIRTGAVCVYHRFVATAVAALAGSGIPVAAISTGFPAGLVPHDVKLREIEESVSDGAAEIDIVITREHVLTGNWKALYDEMRDFRAACGQAHVKAILATGDIRTLRNVARAAMVCMMAGADFIKTSTGKEATNATLTVTLTMLRMIRDYHDRTGFKVGFKPAGGISAAKDILNYQILMKEELGRDWFEPDLFRIGASSLLADIERQLEHHVTGRYSASN
;
A
#
# COMPACT_ATOMS: atom_id res chain seq x y z
N GLY A 1 -20.44 7.20 37.90
CA GLY A 1 -19.97 7.90 36.72
C GLY A 1 -20.78 7.50 35.51
N PRO A 2 -21.03 8.37 34.53
CA PRO A 2 -21.81 8.00 33.38
C PRO A 2 -21.09 6.92 32.59
N SER A 3 -21.77 5.79 32.38
CA SER A 3 -21.26 4.73 31.50
C SER A 3 -21.16 5.29 30.06
N LEU A 4 -20.01 5.14 29.45
CA LEU A 4 -19.83 5.45 28.03
C LEU A 4 -20.86 4.67 27.21
N PRO A 5 -21.43 5.29 26.16
CA PRO A 5 -22.40 4.59 25.31
C PRO A 5 -21.74 3.36 24.66
N PRO A 6 -22.49 2.26 24.47
CA PRO A 6 -21.94 0.99 23.97
C PRO A 6 -21.15 1.08 22.67
N ALA A 7 -21.44 2.07 21.84
CA ALA A 7 -20.74 2.30 20.57
C ALA A 7 -19.27 2.74 20.73
N MET A 8 -18.89 3.30 21.88
CA MET A 8 -17.51 3.73 22.15
C MET A 8 -16.65 2.62 22.76
N ALA A 9 -17.27 1.59 23.37
CA ALA A 9 -16.56 0.47 23.99
C ALA A 9 -15.89 -0.47 22.97
N HIS A 10 -16.25 -0.38 21.68
CA HIS A 10 -15.76 -1.23 20.59
C HIS A 10 -15.06 -0.46 19.48
N SER A 11 -14.70 0.82 19.70
CA SER A 11 -14.01 1.61 18.68
C SER A 11 -12.53 1.20 18.55
N ASN A 12 -12.06 1.13 17.31
CA ASN A 12 -10.65 0.94 17.01
C ASN A 12 -10.00 2.32 16.89
N VAL A 13 -9.15 2.68 17.86
CA VAL A 13 -8.41 3.94 17.82
C VAL A 13 -7.14 3.72 17.00
N VAL A 14 -7.09 4.31 15.83
CA VAL A 14 -5.94 4.25 14.93
C VAL A 14 -5.07 5.50 15.17
N PRO A 15 -3.77 5.33 15.50
CA PRO A 15 -2.86 6.48 15.65
C PRO A 15 -2.76 7.26 14.33
N PRO A 16 -2.69 8.61 14.38
CA PRO A 16 -2.45 9.40 13.18
C PRO A 16 -1.06 9.08 12.59
N PRO A 17 -0.89 9.11 11.25
CA PRO A 17 0.39 8.91 10.63
C PRO A 17 1.41 9.98 11.03
N ARG A 18 2.68 9.59 11.14
CA ARG A 18 3.79 10.46 11.54
C ARG A 18 3.99 11.66 10.64
N HIS A 19 3.76 11.48 9.32
CA HIS A 19 4.08 12.48 8.30
C HIS A 19 2.88 13.37 7.95
N GLY A 20 1.73 13.15 8.59
CA GLY A 20 0.51 13.88 8.30
C GLY A 20 -0.04 13.57 6.91
N ARG A 21 -0.92 14.44 6.43
CA ARG A 21 -1.51 14.34 5.09
C ARG A 21 -0.80 15.26 4.11
N ASN A 22 -0.63 14.79 2.89
CA ASN A 22 -0.10 15.59 1.80
C ASN A 22 -1.08 16.73 1.44
N ALA A 23 -0.66 17.96 1.66
CA ALA A 23 -1.47 19.12 1.30
C ALA A 23 -1.62 19.28 -0.22
N GLY A 24 -0.67 18.71 -0.97
CA GLY A 24 -0.58 18.94 -2.41
C GLY A 24 -0.05 20.33 -2.74
N VAL A 25 0.01 20.59 -4.01
CA VAL A 25 0.43 21.89 -4.58
C VAL A 25 -0.50 22.25 -5.73
N ALA A 26 -0.44 23.49 -6.20
CA ALA A 26 -1.18 23.89 -7.39
C ALA A 26 -0.70 23.08 -8.61
N PHE A 27 -1.61 22.82 -9.55
CA PHE A 27 -1.27 22.09 -10.76
C PHE A 27 -0.24 22.88 -11.58
N ASP A 28 0.93 22.24 -11.81
CA ASP A 28 2.03 22.81 -12.58
C ASP A 28 2.41 21.83 -13.69
N PRO A 29 2.02 22.10 -14.96
CA PRO A 29 2.32 21.20 -16.07
C PRO A 29 3.81 20.97 -16.30
N SER A 30 4.68 21.92 -15.91
CA SER A 30 6.12 21.77 -16.10
C SER A 30 6.69 20.56 -15.37
N TRP A 31 6.10 20.18 -14.25
CA TRP A 31 6.55 19.02 -13.47
C TRP A 31 6.34 17.69 -14.20
N ILE A 32 5.35 17.62 -15.09
CA ILE A 32 5.05 16.41 -15.86
C ILE A 32 5.68 16.44 -17.26
N GLU A 33 5.94 17.60 -17.82
CA GLU A 33 6.64 17.73 -19.10
C GLU A 33 8.08 17.23 -19.02
N ASP A 34 8.74 17.44 -17.89
CA ASP A 34 10.12 17.04 -17.64
C ASP A 34 10.30 15.56 -17.33
N CYS A 35 9.22 14.77 -17.26
CA CYS A 35 9.28 13.33 -16.99
C CYS A 35 9.94 12.58 -18.15
N ARG A 36 11.23 12.29 -18.02
CA ARG A 36 12.01 11.53 -19.00
C ARG A 36 12.34 10.14 -18.44
N ILE A 37 11.93 9.12 -19.17
CA ILE A 37 12.17 7.73 -18.78
C ILE A 37 13.06 7.07 -19.83
N ASN A 38 14.19 6.52 -19.39
CA ASN A 38 15.01 5.65 -20.19
C ASN A 38 14.63 4.20 -19.84
N LEU A 39 13.76 3.59 -20.63
CA LEU A 39 13.26 2.24 -20.43
C LEU A 39 14.40 1.21 -20.36
N SER A 40 15.35 1.26 -21.31
CA SER A 40 16.46 0.31 -21.37
C SER A 40 17.34 0.39 -20.12
N ALA A 41 17.64 1.58 -19.65
CA ALA A 41 18.41 1.77 -18.42
C ALA A 41 17.63 1.30 -17.19
N SER A 42 16.33 1.54 -17.12
CA SER A 42 15.47 1.08 -16.03
C SER A 42 15.38 -0.45 -15.99
N GLU A 43 15.18 -1.07 -17.14
CA GLU A 43 15.16 -2.54 -17.25
C GLU A 43 16.50 -3.17 -16.86
N ARG A 44 17.61 -2.60 -17.30
CA ARG A 44 18.95 -3.09 -16.91
C ARG A 44 19.18 -2.95 -15.41
N ARG A 45 18.77 -1.83 -14.82
CA ARG A 45 18.89 -1.61 -13.38
C ARG A 45 18.15 -2.67 -12.59
N VAL A 46 16.90 -2.94 -12.97
CA VAL A 46 16.03 -3.93 -12.32
C VAL A 46 16.55 -5.36 -12.56
N ALA A 47 17.00 -5.67 -13.77
CA ALA A 47 17.48 -7.00 -14.11
C ALA A 47 18.72 -7.40 -13.31
N THR A 48 19.59 -6.45 -12.95
CA THR A 48 20.80 -6.72 -12.17
C THR A 48 20.55 -6.76 -10.67
N LEU A 49 19.37 -6.34 -10.20
CA LEU A 49 19.05 -6.20 -8.78
C LEU A 49 19.24 -7.52 -7.99
N PRO A 50 18.70 -8.68 -8.42
CA PRO A 50 18.87 -9.94 -7.67
C PRO A 50 20.30 -10.44 -7.56
N GLY A 51 21.17 -10.07 -8.52
CA GLY A 51 22.57 -10.50 -8.54
C GLY A 51 23.54 -9.55 -7.86
N ARG A 52 23.20 -8.26 -7.78
CA ARG A 52 24.08 -7.23 -7.21
C ARG A 52 24.03 -7.14 -5.70
N ARG A 53 22.83 -7.30 -5.14
CA ARG A 53 22.61 -7.17 -3.71
C ARG A 53 21.71 -8.28 -3.24
N THR A 54 22.24 -9.10 -2.37
CA THR A 54 21.48 -10.08 -1.63
C THR A 54 21.36 -9.61 -0.19
N VAL A 55 20.17 -9.78 0.38
CA VAL A 55 19.99 -9.59 1.81
C VAL A 55 20.67 -10.76 2.51
N LYS A 56 21.61 -10.49 3.42
CA LYS A 56 22.29 -11.53 4.20
C LYS A 56 21.27 -12.40 4.91
N LYS A 57 21.57 -13.69 5.02
CA LYS A 57 20.65 -14.71 5.54
C LYS A 57 20.05 -14.32 6.90
N ASP A 58 20.87 -13.79 7.81
CA ASP A 58 20.41 -13.35 9.13
C ASP A 58 19.53 -12.09 9.07
N ALA A 59 19.75 -11.22 8.09
CA ALA A 59 18.94 -10.02 7.90
C ALA A 59 17.62 -10.31 7.18
N GLN A 60 17.52 -11.42 6.43
CA GLN A 60 16.30 -11.76 5.70
C GLN A 60 15.09 -11.92 6.62
N ALA A 61 15.25 -12.58 7.75
CA ALA A 61 14.17 -12.75 8.72
C ALA A 61 13.66 -11.39 9.22
N ALA A 62 14.56 -10.47 9.55
CA ALA A 62 14.17 -9.13 9.99
C ALA A 62 13.45 -8.35 8.87
N TRP A 63 13.91 -8.45 7.63
CA TRP A 63 13.29 -7.81 6.48
C TRP A 63 11.91 -8.39 6.19
N LEU A 64 11.75 -9.71 6.29
CA LEU A 64 10.45 -10.37 6.09
C LEU A 64 9.45 -10.00 7.19
N LEU A 65 9.89 -9.90 8.44
CA LEU A 65 9.04 -9.41 9.53
C LEU A 65 8.64 -7.94 9.32
N LYS A 66 9.56 -7.10 8.82
CA LYS A 66 9.24 -5.72 8.44
C LYS A 66 8.20 -5.71 7.31
N ALA A 67 8.32 -6.58 6.31
CA ALA A 67 7.33 -6.70 5.25
C ALA A 67 5.93 -7.04 5.80
N VAL A 68 5.84 -7.94 6.77
CA VAL A 68 4.56 -8.26 7.44
C VAL A 68 3.97 -7.00 8.07
N THR A 69 4.76 -6.21 8.78
CA THR A 69 4.28 -4.98 9.42
C THR A 69 3.86 -3.90 8.44
N CYS A 70 4.30 -3.99 7.19
CA CYS A 70 3.94 -3.08 6.11
C CYS A 70 2.84 -3.66 5.18
N MET A 71 2.30 -4.83 5.50
CA MET A 71 1.30 -5.45 4.65
C MET A 71 -0.09 -4.87 4.88
N ASP A 72 -0.76 -4.50 3.79
CA ASP A 72 -2.20 -4.31 3.77
C ASP A 72 -2.81 -5.68 3.45
N LEU A 73 -3.22 -6.41 4.48
CA LEU A 73 -3.77 -7.74 4.30
C LEU A 73 -5.15 -7.62 3.66
N THR A 74 -5.31 -8.20 2.48
CA THR A 74 -6.35 -7.82 1.52
C THR A 74 -7.27 -8.98 1.19
N THR A 75 -8.58 -8.70 1.13
CA THR A 75 -9.56 -9.55 0.44
C THR A 75 -10.47 -8.67 -0.41
N LEU A 76 -10.51 -8.93 -1.71
CA LEU A 76 -11.24 -8.16 -2.72
C LEU A 76 -11.94 -9.11 -3.71
N ALA A 77 -12.57 -10.14 -3.20
CA ALA A 77 -13.31 -11.09 -4.01
C ALA A 77 -14.80 -10.76 -4.02
N GLY A 78 -15.45 -10.93 -5.16
CA GLY A 78 -16.89 -10.68 -5.29
C GLY A 78 -17.76 -11.59 -4.43
N ASP A 79 -17.21 -12.71 -3.94
CA ASP A 79 -17.88 -13.65 -3.04
C ASP A 79 -17.47 -13.49 -1.56
N ASP A 80 -16.83 -12.37 -1.22
CA ASP A 80 -16.47 -12.08 0.18
C ASP A 80 -17.70 -12.03 1.07
N THR A 81 -17.50 -12.48 2.32
CA THR A 81 -18.51 -12.48 3.37
C THR A 81 -17.97 -11.83 4.63
N ALA A 82 -18.85 -11.41 5.53
CA ALA A 82 -18.46 -10.88 6.83
C ALA A 82 -17.59 -11.89 7.62
N GLY A 83 -17.89 -13.18 7.53
CA GLY A 83 -17.10 -14.23 8.17
C GLY A 83 -15.68 -14.30 7.65
N ARG A 84 -15.49 -14.20 6.33
CA ARG A 84 -14.16 -14.17 5.71
C ARG A 84 -13.39 -12.94 6.16
N VAL A 85 -14.03 -11.77 6.19
CA VAL A 85 -13.40 -10.52 6.63
C VAL A 85 -12.99 -10.60 8.10
N ARG A 86 -13.83 -11.15 8.97
CA ARG A 86 -13.47 -11.36 10.39
C ARG A 86 -12.25 -12.26 10.55
N ARG A 87 -12.16 -13.35 9.77
CA ARG A 87 -10.98 -14.24 9.77
C ARG A 87 -9.72 -13.51 9.30
N LEU A 88 -9.86 -12.68 8.26
CA LEU A 88 -8.75 -11.86 7.77
C LEU A 88 -8.25 -10.89 8.86
N CYS A 89 -9.17 -10.26 9.57
CA CYS A 89 -8.82 -9.34 10.66
C CYS A 89 -8.12 -10.07 11.82
N ALA A 90 -8.58 -11.27 12.17
CA ALA A 90 -7.90 -12.10 13.17
C ALA A 90 -6.47 -12.42 12.74
N LYS A 91 -6.27 -12.77 11.46
CA LYS A 91 -4.93 -13.02 10.90
C LYS A 91 -4.07 -11.76 10.90
N ALA A 92 -4.63 -10.60 10.61
CA ALA A 92 -3.91 -9.32 10.65
C ALA A 92 -3.37 -8.99 12.05
N MET A 93 -4.11 -9.33 13.10
CA MET A 93 -3.71 -9.10 14.48
C MET A 93 -2.62 -10.08 14.96
N ARG A 94 -2.54 -11.27 14.35
CA ARG A 94 -1.57 -12.33 14.69
C ARG A 94 -1.08 -12.99 13.41
N PRO A 95 -0.30 -12.26 12.59
CA PRO A 95 0.03 -12.71 11.24
C PRO A 95 1.09 -13.82 11.18
N VAL A 96 1.89 -13.98 12.22
CA VAL A 96 2.97 -14.96 12.30
C VAL A 96 2.79 -15.80 13.55
N ARG A 97 3.02 -17.10 13.44
CA ARG A 97 2.93 -18.04 14.56
C ARG A 97 3.79 -17.58 15.73
N ALA A 98 3.25 -17.68 16.95
CA ALA A 98 3.91 -17.22 18.17
C ALA A 98 5.24 -17.95 18.41
N ASP A 99 5.30 -19.27 18.11
CA ASP A 99 6.52 -20.06 18.28
C ASP A 99 7.67 -19.59 17.36
N LEU A 100 7.35 -19.16 16.13
CA LEU A 100 8.35 -18.60 15.21
C LEU A 100 8.85 -17.25 15.71
N LEU A 101 7.97 -16.38 16.15
CA LEU A 101 8.35 -15.06 16.69
C LEU A 101 9.25 -15.22 17.93
N GLU A 102 8.92 -16.14 18.83
CA GLU A 102 9.73 -16.43 20.00
C GLU A 102 11.11 -16.93 19.61
N SER A 103 11.20 -17.87 18.67
CA SER A 103 12.47 -18.40 18.15
C SER A 103 13.35 -17.32 17.49
N LEU A 104 12.73 -16.25 16.95
CA LEU A 104 13.41 -15.11 16.35
C LEU A 104 13.70 -13.99 17.33
N GLY A 105 13.35 -14.16 18.62
CA GLY A 105 13.53 -13.12 19.64
C GLY A 105 12.55 -11.95 19.51
N MET A 106 11.43 -12.15 18.82
CA MET A 106 10.44 -11.09 18.51
C MET A 106 9.09 -11.30 19.21
N GLY A 107 8.98 -12.26 20.14
CA GLY A 107 7.71 -12.62 20.77
C GLY A 107 6.99 -11.49 21.49
N GLU A 108 7.73 -10.56 22.08
CA GLU A 108 7.16 -9.45 22.84
C GLU A 108 6.88 -8.19 21.98
N ARG A 109 7.23 -8.19 20.70
CA ARG A 109 7.12 -7.00 19.85
C ARG A 109 5.73 -6.73 19.27
N GLY A 110 4.78 -7.65 19.44
CA GLY A 110 3.41 -7.45 18.99
C GLY A 110 3.33 -7.25 17.47
N ILE A 111 3.95 -8.12 16.68
CA ILE A 111 3.95 -8.05 15.21
C ILE A 111 2.51 -8.11 14.70
N ARG A 112 2.13 -7.14 13.87
CA ARG A 112 0.81 -7.00 13.25
C ARG A 112 0.99 -6.52 11.82
N THR A 113 -0.04 -6.72 10.98
CA THR A 113 -0.01 -6.13 9.64
C THR A 113 -0.24 -4.61 9.70
N GLY A 114 0.09 -3.92 8.62
CA GLY A 114 -0.03 -2.47 8.53
C GLY A 114 -1.47 -1.98 8.41
N ALA A 115 -2.31 -2.77 7.74
CA ALA A 115 -3.74 -2.50 7.58
C ALA A 115 -4.48 -3.78 7.17
N VAL A 116 -5.81 -3.69 7.16
CA VAL A 116 -6.69 -4.62 6.48
C VAL A 116 -7.38 -3.86 5.36
N CYS A 117 -7.35 -4.40 4.15
CA CYS A 117 -7.92 -3.77 2.96
C CYS A 117 -9.11 -4.58 2.45
N VAL A 118 -10.28 -3.93 2.35
CA VAL A 118 -11.56 -4.56 2.00
C VAL A 118 -12.39 -3.65 1.10
N TYR A 119 -13.45 -4.21 0.52
CA TYR A 119 -14.51 -3.42 -0.12
C TYR A 119 -15.26 -2.57 0.91
N HIS A 120 -15.81 -1.44 0.45
CA HIS A 120 -16.66 -0.57 1.27
C HIS A 120 -17.67 -1.36 2.12
N ARG A 121 -18.37 -2.32 1.52
CA ARG A 121 -19.39 -3.12 2.20
C ARG A 121 -18.92 -3.71 3.52
N PHE A 122 -17.63 -4.01 3.67
CA PHE A 122 -17.07 -4.71 4.82
C PHE A 122 -16.27 -3.81 5.77
N VAL A 123 -16.28 -2.49 5.54
CA VAL A 123 -15.52 -1.56 6.38
C VAL A 123 -15.97 -1.63 7.84
N ALA A 124 -17.27 -1.50 8.09
CA ALA A 124 -17.79 -1.55 9.47
C ALA A 124 -17.48 -2.89 10.15
N THR A 125 -17.60 -4.00 9.42
CA THR A 125 -17.26 -5.34 9.90
C THR A 125 -15.79 -5.42 10.31
N ALA A 126 -14.89 -4.93 9.46
CA ALA A 126 -13.45 -4.94 9.71
C ALA A 126 -13.07 -4.04 10.90
N VAL A 127 -13.64 -2.85 10.98
CA VAL A 127 -13.42 -1.92 12.09
C VAL A 127 -13.80 -2.56 13.42
N ALA A 128 -14.96 -3.21 13.48
CA ALA A 128 -15.41 -3.91 14.68
C ALA A 128 -14.49 -5.10 15.04
N ALA A 129 -14.09 -5.88 14.05
CA ALA A 129 -13.21 -7.03 14.24
C ALA A 129 -11.80 -6.65 14.70
N LEU A 130 -11.33 -5.44 14.37
CA LEU A 130 -10.01 -4.93 14.74
C LEU A 130 -10.02 -4.08 16.01
N ALA A 131 -11.13 -4.03 16.73
CA ALA A 131 -11.28 -3.20 17.93
C ALA A 131 -10.12 -3.40 18.91
N GLY A 132 -9.53 -2.30 19.37
CA GLY A 132 -8.40 -2.29 20.29
C GLY A 132 -7.04 -2.63 19.69
N SER A 133 -6.97 -3.00 18.41
CA SER A 133 -5.71 -3.38 17.76
C SER A 133 -4.87 -2.20 17.27
N GLY A 134 -5.50 -1.07 16.97
CA GLY A 134 -4.85 0.07 16.32
C GLY A 134 -4.56 -0.14 14.83
N ILE A 135 -4.97 -1.27 14.25
CA ILE A 135 -4.77 -1.56 12.82
C ILE A 135 -5.82 -0.79 12.01
N PRO A 136 -5.41 0.06 11.04
CA PRO A 136 -6.36 0.79 10.21
C PRO A 136 -7.07 -0.13 9.22
N VAL A 137 -8.31 0.24 8.87
CA VAL A 137 -9.03 -0.34 7.74
C VAL A 137 -8.83 0.57 6.53
N ALA A 138 -8.33 -0.01 5.45
CA ALA A 138 -8.25 0.61 4.14
C ALA A 138 -9.44 0.12 3.31
N ALA A 139 -10.19 1.05 2.71
CA ALA A 139 -11.28 0.72 1.81
C ALA A 139 -10.88 1.04 0.38
N ILE A 140 -10.97 0.06 -0.53
CA ILE A 140 -10.86 0.37 -1.96
C ILE A 140 -12.13 1.12 -2.38
N SER A 141 -12.01 2.03 -3.34
CA SER A 141 -13.09 2.98 -3.62
C SER A 141 -13.09 3.45 -5.07
N THR A 142 -14.04 4.34 -5.36
CA THR A 142 -14.22 5.03 -6.64
C THR A 142 -14.59 4.10 -7.80
N GLY A 143 -15.41 3.09 -7.48
CA GLY A 143 -15.85 2.11 -8.48
C GLY A 143 -14.80 1.06 -8.81
N PHE A 144 -13.95 0.74 -7.84
CA PHE A 144 -12.91 -0.30 -7.98
C PHE A 144 -13.50 -1.62 -8.51
N PRO A 145 -12.83 -2.34 -9.43
CA PRO A 145 -11.50 -2.01 -9.98
C PRO A 145 -11.53 -1.12 -11.24
N ALA A 146 -12.66 -1.00 -11.92
CA ALA A 146 -12.74 -0.31 -13.22
C ALA A 146 -12.69 1.21 -13.11
N GLY A 147 -13.26 1.79 -12.04
CA GLY A 147 -13.26 3.23 -11.85
C GLY A 147 -14.15 4.00 -12.81
N LEU A 148 -15.24 3.38 -13.30
CA LEU A 148 -16.07 3.92 -14.38
C LEU A 148 -17.49 4.30 -13.94
N VAL A 149 -17.77 4.32 -12.65
CA VAL A 149 -19.05 4.84 -12.14
C VAL A 149 -19.06 6.37 -12.20
N PRO A 150 -20.24 7.02 -12.10
CA PRO A 150 -20.33 8.47 -12.09
C PRO A 150 -19.48 9.11 -10.98
N HIS A 151 -18.96 10.30 -11.25
CA HIS A 151 -18.06 11.00 -10.33
C HIS A 151 -18.67 11.23 -8.94
N ASP A 152 -19.93 11.67 -8.88
CA ASP A 152 -20.64 11.88 -7.61
C ASP A 152 -20.81 10.58 -6.81
N VAL A 153 -21.00 9.44 -7.50
CA VAL A 153 -21.07 8.12 -6.86
C VAL A 153 -19.69 7.75 -6.27
N LYS A 154 -18.61 8.08 -6.95
CA LYS A 154 -17.25 7.87 -6.43
C LYS A 154 -17.02 8.63 -5.13
N LEU A 155 -17.41 9.90 -5.08
CA LEU A 155 -17.27 10.73 -3.89
C LEU A 155 -18.10 10.19 -2.73
N ARG A 156 -19.32 9.77 -3.01
CA ARG A 156 -20.19 9.17 -2.01
C ARG A 156 -19.62 7.88 -1.44
N GLU A 157 -19.05 7.03 -2.28
CA GLU A 157 -18.40 5.78 -1.82
C GLU A 157 -17.28 6.09 -0.82
N ILE A 158 -16.45 7.08 -1.12
CA ILE A 158 -15.38 7.53 -0.21
C ILE A 158 -15.98 8.01 1.13
N GLU A 159 -16.94 8.92 1.06
CA GLU A 159 -17.54 9.52 2.25
C GLU A 159 -18.20 8.48 3.16
N GLU A 160 -18.91 7.52 2.58
CA GLU A 160 -19.54 6.44 3.34
C GLU A 160 -18.51 5.49 3.96
N SER A 161 -17.42 5.18 3.27
CA SER A 161 -16.35 4.35 3.84
C SER A 161 -15.68 5.05 5.02
N VAL A 162 -15.42 6.35 4.92
CA VAL A 162 -14.86 7.13 6.03
C VAL A 162 -15.85 7.18 7.20
N SER A 163 -17.12 7.39 6.92
CA SER A 163 -18.19 7.38 7.93
C SER A 163 -18.28 6.05 8.68
N ASP A 164 -18.04 4.93 7.98
CA ASP A 164 -18.04 3.58 8.56
C ASP A 164 -16.74 3.25 9.33
N GLY A 165 -15.77 4.16 9.32
CA GLY A 165 -14.55 4.04 10.12
C GLY A 165 -13.28 3.70 9.35
N ALA A 166 -13.29 3.75 8.01
CA ALA A 166 -12.06 3.61 7.23
C ALA A 166 -11.10 4.75 7.54
N ALA A 167 -9.87 4.41 7.91
CA ALA A 167 -8.80 5.38 8.16
C ALA A 167 -7.98 5.68 6.90
N GLU A 168 -8.09 4.82 5.90
CA GLU A 168 -7.37 4.91 4.64
C GLU A 168 -8.32 4.58 3.49
N ILE A 169 -8.19 5.29 2.39
CA ILE A 169 -8.99 5.09 1.19
C ILE A 169 -8.05 4.85 0.01
N ASP A 170 -8.16 3.69 -0.62
CA ASP A 170 -7.42 3.37 -1.83
C ASP A 170 -8.35 3.65 -3.02
N ILE A 171 -8.21 4.81 -3.64
CA ILE A 171 -8.98 5.21 -4.81
C ILE A 171 -8.33 4.67 -6.08
N VAL A 172 -9.13 4.37 -7.09
CA VAL A 172 -8.61 4.10 -8.43
C VAL A 172 -8.88 5.29 -9.33
N ILE A 173 -7.86 5.73 -10.07
CA ILE A 173 -7.99 6.84 -11.02
C ILE A 173 -8.86 6.44 -12.22
N THR A 174 -9.40 7.44 -12.90
CA THR A 174 -10.01 7.25 -14.23
C THR A 174 -8.88 7.15 -15.25
N ARG A 175 -8.61 5.95 -15.74
CA ARG A 175 -7.49 5.66 -16.65
C ARG A 175 -7.55 6.48 -17.94
N GLU A 176 -8.76 6.79 -18.42
CA GLU A 176 -8.97 7.60 -19.62
C GLU A 176 -8.24 8.93 -19.57
N HIS A 177 -8.20 9.58 -18.40
CA HIS A 177 -7.49 10.86 -18.26
C HIS A 177 -6.00 10.72 -18.58
N VAL A 178 -5.39 9.62 -18.17
CA VAL A 178 -3.98 9.34 -18.49
C VAL A 178 -3.82 8.98 -19.96
N LEU A 179 -4.66 8.09 -20.46
CA LEU A 179 -4.58 7.58 -21.84
C LEU A 179 -4.81 8.65 -22.90
N THR A 180 -5.57 9.70 -22.55
CA THR A 180 -5.84 10.85 -23.45
C THR A 180 -4.95 12.06 -23.13
N GLY A 181 -4.05 11.94 -22.15
CA GLY A 181 -3.16 13.06 -21.77
C GLY A 181 -3.88 14.21 -21.09
N ASN A 182 -5.04 13.99 -20.52
CA ASN A 182 -5.82 15.02 -19.82
C ASN A 182 -5.39 15.11 -18.35
N TRP A 183 -4.20 15.63 -18.12
CA TRP A 183 -3.57 15.68 -16.80
C TRP A 183 -4.31 16.59 -15.82
N LYS A 184 -4.87 17.68 -16.32
CA LYS A 184 -5.66 18.59 -15.47
C LYS A 184 -6.93 17.90 -14.94
N ALA A 185 -7.58 17.09 -15.77
CA ALA A 185 -8.74 16.31 -15.34
C ALA A 185 -8.37 15.28 -14.27
N LEU A 186 -7.21 14.63 -14.41
CA LEU A 186 -6.70 13.71 -13.40
C LEU A 186 -6.41 14.47 -12.09
N TYR A 187 -5.78 15.62 -12.16
CA TYR A 187 -5.51 16.47 -11.01
C TYR A 187 -6.80 16.86 -10.29
N ASP A 188 -7.78 17.36 -11.01
CA ASP A 188 -9.06 17.82 -10.45
C ASP A 188 -9.82 16.65 -9.80
N GLU A 189 -9.85 15.49 -10.46
CA GLU A 189 -10.46 14.27 -9.92
C GLU A 189 -9.81 13.87 -8.58
N MET A 190 -8.48 13.83 -8.55
CA MET A 190 -7.75 13.45 -7.35
C MET A 190 -7.95 14.47 -6.22
N ARG A 191 -8.03 15.76 -6.54
CA ARG A 191 -8.36 16.81 -5.55
C ARG A 191 -9.72 16.58 -4.92
N ASP A 192 -10.72 16.24 -5.72
CA ASP A 192 -12.07 15.92 -5.23
C ASP A 192 -12.04 14.68 -4.32
N PHE A 193 -11.31 13.64 -4.72
CA PHE A 193 -11.15 12.43 -3.91
C PHE A 193 -10.50 12.72 -2.57
N ARG A 194 -9.44 13.51 -2.57
CA ARG A 194 -8.77 13.92 -1.35
C ARG A 194 -9.69 14.69 -0.41
N ALA A 195 -10.47 15.61 -0.95
CA ALA A 195 -11.44 16.39 -0.16
C ALA A 195 -12.50 15.47 0.46
N ALA A 196 -13.02 14.50 -0.29
CA ALA A 196 -14.02 13.56 0.20
C ALA A 196 -13.49 12.65 1.32
N CYS A 197 -12.17 12.39 1.35
CA CYS A 197 -11.55 11.58 2.40
C CYS A 197 -11.54 12.25 3.78
N GLY A 198 -11.74 13.57 3.86
CA GLY A 198 -11.62 14.27 5.13
C GLY A 198 -10.23 14.08 5.75
N GLN A 199 -10.15 13.46 6.92
CA GLN A 199 -8.88 13.17 7.60
C GLN A 199 -8.27 11.82 7.23
N ALA A 200 -8.98 10.98 6.48
CA ALA A 200 -8.46 9.70 6.06
C ALA A 200 -7.33 9.87 5.04
N HIS A 201 -6.32 9.02 5.13
CA HIS A 201 -5.23 8.97 4.16
C HIS A 201 -5.74 8.43 2.83
N VAL A 202 -5.27 9.01 1.74
CA VAL A 202 -5.65 8.58 0.39
C VAL A 202 -4.46 7.95 -0.33
N LYS A 203 -4.67 6.74 -0.85
CA LYS A 203 -3.72 6.07 -1.73
C LYS A 203 -4.29 6.06 -3.13
N ALA A 204 -3.50 6.52 -4.11
CA ALA A 204 -3.93 6.62 -5.49
C ALA A 204 -3.47 5.40 -6.29
N ILE A 205 -4.42 4.56 -6.70
CA ILE A 205 -4.15 3.41 -7.57
C ILE A 205 -4.04 3.90 -9.01
N LEU A 206 -2.85 3.80 -9.59
CA LEU A 206 -2.57 4.27 -10.95
C LEU A 206 -3.01 3.29 -12.03
N ALA A 207 -3.21 2.01 -11.68
CA ALA A 207 -3.51 0.95 -12.63
C ALA A 207 -2.43 0.84 -13.73
N THR A 208 -1.19 0.65 -13.30
CA THR A 208 0.01 0.74 -14.13
C THR A 208 0.02 -0.23 -15.31
N GLY A 209 -0.64 -1.38 -15.18
CA GLY A 209 -0.78 -2.34 -16.29
C GLY A 209 -1.69 -1.87 -17.42
N ASP A 210 -2.55 -0.89 -17.15
CA ASP A 210 -3.55 -0.41 -18.11
C ASP A 210 -3.18 0.94 -18.76
N ILE A 211 -2.21 1.67 -18.22
CA ILE A 211 -1.87 3.01 -18.71
C ILE A 211 -0.66 3.03 -19.66
N ARG A 212 -0.24 1.89 -20.10
CA ARG A 212 0.59 1.56 -21.28
C ARG A 212 2.08 1.86 -21.19
N THR A 213 2.52 3.04 -20.76
CA THR A 213 3.94 3.42 -20.83
C THR A 213 4.47 3.85 -19.48
N LEU A 214 5.78 3.68 -19.27
CA LEU A 214 6.44 4.18 -18.07
C LEU A 214 6.34 5.72 -17.96
N ARG A 215 6.31 6.42 -19.09
CA ARG A 215 6.09 7.87 -19.08
C ARG A 215 4.72 8.22 -18.52
N ASN A 216 3.68 7.51 -18.91
CA ASN A 216 2.35 7.68 -18.36
C ASN A 216 2.32 7.37 -16.85
N VAL A 217 3.01 6.31 -16.43
CA VAL A 217 3.14 5.99 -15.00
C VAL A 217 3.80 7.14 -14.23
N ALA A 218 4.91 7.65 -14.73
CA ALA A 218 5.62 8.77 -14.09
C ALA A 218 4.73 10.02 -13.99
N ARG A 219 4.07 10.39 -15.08
CA ARG A 219 3.20 11.56 -15.13
C ARG A 219 1.98 11.41 -14.23
N ALA A 220 1.31 10.26 -14.27
CA ALA A 220 0.17 9.98 -13.41
C ALA A 220 0.57 10.02 -11.93
N ALA A 221 1.71 9.44 -11.57
CA ALA A 221 2.25 9.48 -10.22
C ALA A 221 2.45 10.94 -9.75
N MET A 222 3.12 11.74 -10.56
CA MET A 222 3.40 13.14 -10.22
C MET A 222 2.11 13.95 -10.06
N VAL A 223 1.17 13.81 -10.98
CA VAL A 223 -0.12 14.53 -10.92
C VAL A 223 -0.90 14.16 -9.65
N CYS A 224 -0.97 12.87 -9.32
CA CYS A 224 -1.67 12.43 -8.11
C CYS A 224 -1.01 12.96 -6.83
N MET A 225 0.32 12.99 -6.77
CA MET A 225 1.05 13.57 -5.63
C MET A 225 0.81 15.06 -5.52
N MET A 226 0.88 15.80 -6.63
CA MET A 226 0.56 17.24 -6.66
C MET A 226 -0.85 17.51 -6.16
N ALA A 227 -1.79 16.65 -6.47
CA ALA A 227 -3.19 16.76 -6.05
C ALA A 227 -3.44 16.33 -4.59
N GLY A 228 -2.42 15.84 -3.88
CA GLY A 228 -2.52 15.55 -2.46
C GLY A 228 -2.62 14.07 -2.10
N ALA A 229 -2.27 13.16 -3.00
CA ALA A 229 -2.19 11.74 -2.64
C ALA A 229 -1.13 11.52 -1.55
N ASP A 230 -1.48 10.77 -0.51
CA ASP A 230 -0.56 10.41 0.58
C ASP A 230 0.31 9.22 0.19
N PHE A 231 -0.20 8.36 -0.66
CA PHE A 231 0.46 7.20 -1.25
C PHE A 231 0.17 7.14 -2.73
N ILE A 232 1.11 6.60 -3.50
CA ILE A 232 0.83 6.11 -4.85
C ILE A 232 0.95 4.58 -4.83
N LYS A 233 -0.02 3.92 -5.47
CA LYS A 233 -0.16 2.47 -5.52
C LYS A 233 -0.11 2.01 -6.97
N THR A 234 0.55 0.90 -7.25
CA THR A 234 0.74 0.43 -8.62
C THR A 234 -0.58 0.05 -9.30
N SER A 235 -1.33 -0.86 -8.70
CA SER A 235 -2.34 -1.64 -9.44
C SER A 235 -3.52 -2.02 -8.57
N THR A 236 -4.60 -2.43 -9.23
CA THR A 236 -5.79 -2.96 -8.57
C THR A 236 -5.62 -4.41 -8.12
N GLY A 237 -4.66 -5.14 -8.69
CA GLY A 237 -4.56 -6.58 -8.55
C GLY A 237 -5.45 -7.34 -9.54
N LYS A 238 -6.28 -6.63 -10.30
CA LYS A 238 -7.24 -7.19 -11.28
C LYS A 238 -6.83 -6.92 -12.72
N GLU A 239 -5.72 -6.24 -12.96
CA GLU A 239 -5.15 -6.00 -14.29
C GLU A 239 -4.48 -7.26 -14.82
N ALA A 240 -4.25 -7.30 -16.13
CA ALA A 240 -3.49 -8.40 -16.77
C ALA A 240 -2.05 -8.44 -16.26
N THR A 241 -1.43 -7.27 -16.07
CA THR A 241 -0.12 -7.11 -15.43
C THR A 241 -0.27 -6.12 -14.29
N ASN A 242 0.13 -6.53 -13.10
CA ASN A 242 0.08 -5.69 -11.91
C ASN A 242 1.47 -5.14 -11.55
N ALA A 243 1.87 -5.13 -10.29
CA ALA A 243 3.15 -4.58 -9.87
C ALA A 243 4.33 -5.27 -10.58
N THR A 244 5.29 -4.47 -11.03
CA THR A 244 6.58 -4.92 -11.54
C THR A 244 7.69 -4.09 -10.93
N LEU A 245 8.91 -4.59 -10.93
CA LEU A 245 10.07 -3.84 -10.42
C LEU A 245 10.38 -2.62 -11.30
N THR A 246 10.19 -2.71 -12.61
CA THR A 246 10.42 -1.59 -13.54
C THR A 246 9.45 -0.43 -13.28
N VAL A 247 8.16 -0.73 -13.13
CA VAL A 247 7.14 0.26 -12.77
C VAL A 247 7.45 0.86 -11.40
N THR A 248 7.83 0.01 -10.45
CA THR A 248 8.20 0.43 -9.09
C THR A 248 9.34 1.44 -9.12
N LEU A 249 10.43 1.13 -9.85
CA LEU A 249 11.55 2.06 -9.98
C LEU A 249 11.10 3.43 -10.48
N THR A 250 10.26 3.46 -11.49
CA THR A 250 9.70 4.70 -12.04
C THR A 250 8.94 5.49 -10.97
N MET A 251 8.07 4.81 -10.23
CA MET A 251 7.26 5.46 -9.19
C MET A 251 8.10 5.95 -8.02
N LEU A 252 9.09 5.18 -7.59
CA LEU A 252 10.00 5.59 -6.51
C LEU A 252 10.81 6.84 -6.87
N ARG A 253 11.24 6.94 -8.13
CA ARG A 253 11.94 8.13 -8.62
C ARG A 253 11.03 9.36 -8.63
N MET A 254 9.76 9.19 -8.95
CA MET A 254 8.79 10.28 -8.89
C MET A 254 8.51 10.71 -7.44
N ILE A 255 8.44 9.77 -6.52
CA ILE A 255 8.32 10.08 -5.08
C ILE A 255 9.52 10.90 -4.61
N ARG A 256 10.73 10.51 -5.00
CA ARG A 256 11.95 11.26 -4.67
C ARG A 256 11.93 12.67 -5.26
N ASP A 257 11.53 12.81 -6.53
CA ASP A 257 11.41 14.11 -7.18
C ASP A 257 10.39 15.02 -6.46
N TYR A 258 9.24 14.49 -6.11
CA TYR A 258 8.22 15.23 -5.35
C TYR A 258 8.74 15.65 -3.97
N HIS A 259 9.44 14.76 -3.28
CA HIS A 259 10.07 15.07 -2.00
C HIS A 259 11.13 16.18 -2.14
N ASP A 260 11.97 16.11 -3.17
CA ASP A 260 12.98 17.13 -3.41
C ASP A 260 12.36 18.50 -3.69
N ARG A 261 11.21 18.53 -4.36
CA ARG A 261 10.50 19.77 -4.69
C ARG A 261 9.69 20.36 -3.54
N THR A 262 9.11 19.52 -2.70
CA THR A 262 8.09 19.94 -1.70
C THR A 262 8.49 19.69 -0.26
N GLY A 263 9.46 18.81 -0.02
CA GLY A 263 9.80 18.34 1.32
C GLY A 263 8.83 17.30 1.89
N PHE A 264 7.74 16.97 1.19
CA PHE A 264 6.77 15.99 1.67
C PHE A 264 7.10 14.58 1.19
N LYS A 265 7.01 13.61 2.09
CA LYS A 265 7.25 12.20 1.81
C LYS A 265 5.94 11.50 1.47
N VAL A 266 5.75 11.16 0.20
CA VAL A 266 4.63 10.33 -0.26
C VAL A 266 5.03 8.87 -0.13
N GLY A 267 4.10 8.02 0.33
CA GLY A 267 4.33 6.59 0.47
C GLY A 267 4.17 5.82 -0.83
N PHE A 268 4.66 4.59 -0.83
CA PHE A 268 4.58 3.68 -1.99
C PHE A 268 3.91 2.37 -1.60
N LYS A 269 3.01 1.89 -2.46
CA LYS A 269 2.33 0.60 -2.29
C LYS A 269 2.36 -0.21 -3.58
N PRO A 270 3.20 -1.25 -3.68
CA PRO A 270 3.07 -2.24 -4.74
C PRO A 270 1.89 -3.16 -4.42
N ALA A 271 1.13 -3.54 -5.42
CA ALA A 271 -0.04 -4.40 -5.26
C ALA A 271 -0.25 -5.30 -6.48
N GLY A 272 -0.73 -6.53 -6.21
CA GLY A 272 -1.02 -7.51 -7.24
C GLY A 272 0.21 -8.29 -7.72
N GLY A 273 0.10 -9.60 -7.69
CA GLY A 273 1.14 -10.50 -8.20
C GLY A 273 2.34 -10.73 -7.27
N ILE A 274 2.36 -10.14 -6.09
CA ILE A 274 3.43 -10.34 -5.11
C ILE A 274 3.00 -11.45 -4.15
N SER A 275 3.46 -12.67 -4.38
CA SER A 275 3.05 -13.85 -3.60
C SER A 275 4.21 -14.61 -2.98
N ALA A 276 5.46 -14.35 -3.38
CA ALA A 276 6.64 -15.02 -2.87
C ALA A 276 7.50 -14.08 -2.02
N ALA A 277 8.01 -14.60 -0.90
CA ALA A 277 8.89 -13.86 0.00
C ALA A 277 10.12 -13.28 -0.71
N LYS A 278 10.74 -14.05 -1.62
CA LYS A 278 11.88 -13.58 -2.42
C LYS A 278 11.54 -12.37 -3.27
N ASP A 279 10.30 -12.27 -3.76
CA ASP A 279 9.89 -11.13 -4.60
C ASP A 279 9.80 -9.87 -3.76
N ILE A 280 9.19 -9.93 -2.58
CA ILE A 280 9.08 -8.74 -1.73
C ILE A 280 10.45 -8.22 -1.27
N LEU A 281 11.43 -9.10 -1.08
CA LEU A 281 12.79 -8.68 -0.76
C LEU A 281 13.36 -7.79 -1.87
N ASN A 282 13.10 -8.10 -3.14
CA ASN A 282 13.53 -7.27 -4.28
C ASN A 282 12.89 -5.86 -4.23
N TYR A 283 11.61 -5.76 -3.89
CA TYR A 283 10.94 -4.46 -3.70
C TYR A 283 11.56 -3.67 -2.55
N GLN A 284 11.84 -4.34 -1.45
CA GLN A 284 12.45 -3.73 -0.28
C GLN A 284 13.87 -3.22 -0.56
N ILE A 285 14.67 -3.99 -1.30
CA ILE A 285 16.01 -3.58 -1.74
C ILE A 285 15.90 -2.32 -2.59
N LEU A 286 14.99 -2.32 -3.57
CA LEU A 286 14.81 -1.21 -4.48
C LEU A 286 14.37 0.06 -3.75
N MET A 287 13.43 -0.06 -2.81
CA MET A 287 13.01 1.06 -1.98
C MET A 287 14.15 1.64 -1.16
N LYS A 288 14.93 0.79 -0.52
CA LYS A 288 16.07 1.22 0.30
C LYS A 288 17.10 1.96 -0.54
N GLU A 289 17.41 1.46 -1.74
CA GLU A 289 18.36 2.09 -2.65
C GLU A 289 17.88 3.43 -3.18
N GLU A 290 16.60 3.54 -3.55
CA GLU A 290 16.06 4.75 -4.19
C GLU A 290 15.59 5.82 -3.20
N LEU A 291 14.99 5.41 -2.08
CA LEU A 291 14.38 6.34 -1.11
C LEU A 291 15.07 6.38 0.25
N GLY A 292 15.81 5.32 0.59
CA GLY A 292 16.47 5.22 1.89
C GLY A 292 15.59 4.61 2.98
N ARG A 293 16.17 4.47 4.18
CA ARG A 293 15.53 3.78 5.31
C ARG A 293 14.30 4.50 5.86
N ASP A 294 14.20 5.81 5.70
CA ASP A 294 13.09 6.59 6.23
C ASP A 294 11.75 6.17 5.66
N TRP A 295 11.73 5.62 4.45
CA TRP A 295 10.51 5.10 3.81
C TRP A 295 10.18 3.66 4.20
N PHE A 296 11.04 2.98 4.94
CA PHE A 296 10.95 1.55 5.23
C PHE A 296 10.10 1.27 6.48
N GLU A 297 8.88 1.84 6.49
CA GLU A 297 7.94 1.72 7.61
C GLU A 297 6.48 1.82 7.12
N PRO A 298 5.49 1.36 7.90
CA PRO A 298 4.08 1.31 7.47
C PRO A 298 3.48 2.64 7.05
N ASP A 299 3.96 3.77 7.58
CA ASP A 299 3.47 5.09 7.22
C ASP A 299 3.87 5.52 5.81
N LEU A 300 4.90 4.90 5.22
CA LEU A 300 5.44 5.26 3.92
C LEU A 300 5.61 4.07 2.97
N PHE A 301 5.40 2.86 3.45
CA PHE A 301 5.48 1.65 2.63
C PHE A 301 4.37 0.68 3.02
N ARG A 302 3.60 0.25 2.04
CA ARG A 302 2.60 -0.81 2.21
C ARG A 302 2.72 -1.82 1.07
N ILE A 303 2.25 -3.02 1.32
CA ILE A 303 2.24 -4.11 0.34
C ILE A 303 0.82 -4.62 0.25
N GLY A 304 0.20 -4.49 -0.91
CA GLY A 304 -1.13 -5.06 -1.16
C GLY A 304 -1.01 -6.54 -1.47
N ALA A 305 -1.35 -7.39 -0.52
CA ALA A 305 -1.16 -8.83 -0.66
C ALA A 305 -2.08 -9.64 0.24
N SER A 306 -2.21 -10.94 -0.06
CA SER A 306 -2.89 -11.92 0.77
C SER A 306 -2.05 -13.19 0.94
N SER A 307 -1.79 -13.92 -0.14
CA SER A 307 -1.03 -15.19 -0.11
C SER A 307 0.45 -15.00 0.28
N LEU A 308 1.00 -13.82 0.10
CA LEU A 308 2.38 -13.49 0.48
C LEU A 308 2.64 -13.77 1.97
N LEU A 309 1.66 -13.53 2.84
CA LEU A 309 1.83 -13.74 4.28
C LEU A 309 2.16 -15.20 4.60
N ALA A 310 1.44 -16.15 3.98
CA ALA A 310 1.70 -17.57 4.17
C ALA A 310 3.11 -17.96 3.66
N ASP A 311 3.56 -17.40 2.56
CA ASP A 311 4.89 -17.68 2.04
C ASP A 311 6.00 -17.10 2.94
N ILE A 312 5.78 -15.91 3.47
CA ILE A 312 6.71 -15.32 4.46
C ILE A 312 6.81 -16.23 5.69
N GLU A 313 5.67 -16.71 6.21
CA GLU A 313 5.68 -17.61 7.37
C GLU A 313 6.46 -18.90 7.08
N ARG A 314 6.30 -19.48 5.89
CA ARG A 314 7.11 -20.65 5.47
C ARG A 314 8.59 -20.35 5.43
N GLN A 315 8.99 -19.19 4.91
CA GLN A 315 10.41 -18.81 4.86
C GLN A 315 10.98 -18.55 6.26
N LEU A 316 10.21 -17.96 7.14
CA LEU A 316 10.61 -17.79 8.54
C LEU A 316 10.78 -19.13 9.24
N GLU A 317 9.90 -20.09 8.98
CA GLU A 317 10.01 -21.46 9.50
C GLU A 317 11.29 -22.14 8.99
N HIS A 318 11.59 -22.05 7.71
CA HIS A 318 12.84 -22.56 7.14
C HIS A 318 14.06 -21.92 7.77
N HIS A 319 14.02 -20.63 8.01
CA HIS A 319 15.11 -19.91 8.67
C HIS A 319 15.36 -20.43 10.09
N VAL A 320 14.31 -20.60 10.87
CA VAL A 320 14.40 -21.13 12.24
C VAL A 320 14.92 -22.58 12.23
N THR A 321 14.35 -23.44 11.38
CA THR A 321 14.75 -24.84 11.25
C THR A 321 16.21 -24.96 10.79
N GLY A 322 16.63 -24.15 9.83
CA GLY A 322 18.00 -24.12 9.34
C GLY A 322 19.02 -23.74 10.42
N ARG A 323 18.67 -22.81 11.31
CA ARG A 323 19.49 -22.42 12.46
C ARG A 323 19.66 -23.58 13.43
N TYR A 324 18.60 -24.30 13.76
CA TYR A 324 18.67 -25.48 14.63
C TYR A 324 19.51 -26.59 13.99
N SER A 325 19.34 -26.86 12.71
CA SER A 325 20.12 -27.86 11.96
C SER A 325 21.62 -27.52 11.92
N ALA A 326 21.97 -26.24 11.81
CA ALA A 326 23.36 -25.78 11.79
C ALA A 326 24.03 -25.86 13.17
N SER A 327 23.24 -25.91 14.24
CA SER A 327 23.74 -25.99 15.63
C SER A 327 23.97 -27.44 16.10
N ASN A 328 23.54 -28.43 15.34
CA ASN A 328 23.71 -29.86 15.58
C ASN A 328 24.86 -30.41 14.71
#